data_db88a273d057f0de12dd0b0c89be0c8a
#
_entry.id   db88a273d057f0de12dd0b0c89be0c8a
#
_cell.length_a   1.000
_cell.length_b   1.000
_cell.length_c   1.000
_cell.angle_alpha   90.00
_cell.angle_beta   90.00
_cell.angle_gamma   90.00
#
_symmetry.space_group_name_H-M   'P 1'
#
loop_
_entity.id
_entity.type
_entity.pdbx_description
1 polymer ?
#
loop_
_entity_poly.entity_id
_entity_poly.type
_entity_poly.pdbx_seq_one_letter_code
_entity_poly.pdbx_strand_id
1 'polypeptide(L)'
;TKELSNKNSIKIIICLIISGLIIRFYFTPFNLPINLDAIDYFAYAVAMSREGIFPSGYILTNFGWSSFLSIVFSFFKESEMLELMNIQRILNTVISVLAIIPIYLLVKTFFRKEIALLGATLFLFDPRIIQNSILGGTDSLFILFTILAILFIFYKKSSLIYLSFIFVALAAFVRYEGIVLIIPLLVSYGLKNKQEKIPNIKLIIGISLFVLIIIPLNFINYEDTQQTSIFAQIVHRGDFISGTIIENKPD
;
A
#
# COMPACT_ATOMS: atom_id res chain seq x y z
N THR A 1 -21.59 30.09 -9.56
CA THR A 1 -21.85 28.78 -8.94
C THR A 1 -21.39 28.84 -7.47
N LYS A 2 -22.31 28.59 -6.52
CA LYS A 2 -22.03 28.58 -5.08
C LYS A 2 -21.00 27.46 -4.78
N GLU A 3 -19.84 27.80 -4.25
CA GLU A 3 -18.88 26.80 -3.77
C GLU A 3 -19.49 25.92 -2.68
N LEU A 4 -19.20 24.63 -2.76
CA LEU A 4 -19.68 23.65 -1.77
C LEU A 4 -19.10 23.98 -0.38
N SER A 5 -19.94 24.02 0.64
CA SER A 5 -19.50 24.21 2.03
C SER A 5 -18.63 23.01 2.47
N ASN A 6 -17.58 23.25 3.27
CA ASN A 6 -16.77 22.17 3.84
C ASN A 6 -17.60 21.13 4.61
N LYS A 7 -18.66 21.59 5.33
CA LYS A 7 -19.59 20.71 6.05
C LYS A 7 -20.35 19.76 5.11
N ASN A 8 -20.74 20.24 3.93
CA ASN A 8 -21.42 19.42 2.94
C ASN A 8 -20.46 18.42 2.28
N SER A 9 -19.20 18.82 1.99
CA SER A 9 -18.19 17.89 1.47
C SER A 9 -17.94 16.71 2.42
N ILE A 10 -17.86 16.96 3.73
CA ILE A 10 -17.69 15.91 4.74
C ILE A 10 -18.89 14.96 4.75
N LYS A 11 -20.11 15.49 4.72
CA LYS A 11 -21.33 14.65 4.67
C LYS A 11 -21.34 13.75 3.42
N ILE A 12 -20.95 14.29 2.26
CA ILE A 12 -20.88 13.52 1.01
C ILE A 12 -19.82 12.41 1.14
N ILE A 13 -18.63 12.71 1.68
CA ILE A 13 -17.57 11.69 1.89
C ILE A 13 -18.06 10.58 2.82
N ILE A 14 -18.75 10.89 3.92
CA ILE A 14 -19.34 9.89 4.82
C ILE A 14 -20.35 9.02 4.08
N CYS A 15 -21.25 9.63 3.30
CA CYS A 15 -22.22 8.91 2.50
C CYS A 15 -21.55 7.98 1.47
N LEU A 16 -20.48 8.46 0.81
CA LEU A 16 -19.67 7.66 -0.12
C LEU A 16 -18.98 6.49 0.58
N ILE A 17 -18.40 6.69 1.77
CA ILE A 17 -17.78 5.62 2.55
C ILE A 17 -18.82 4.53 2.87
N ILE A 18 -19.99 4.91 3.38
CA ILE A 18 -21.04 3.95 3.72
C ILE A 18 -21.49 3.18 2.48
N SER A 19 -21.79 3.85 1.37
CA SER A 19 -22.21 3.21 0.12
C SER A 19 -21.11 2.31 -0.46
N GLY A 20 -19.84 2.74 -0.39
CA GLY A 20 -18.70 1.96 -0.83
C GLY A 20 -18.49 0.68 -0.01
N LEU A 21 -18.72 0.72 1.30
CA LEU A 21 -18.69 -0.46 2.17
C LEU A 21 -19.84 -1.40 1.86
N ILE A 22 -21.08 -0.88 1.74
CA ILE A 22 -22.27 -1.70 1.45
C ILE A 22 -22.07 -2.48 0.15
N ILE A 23 -21.63 -1.83 -0.92
CA ILE A 23 -21.41 -2.50 -2.21
C ILE A 23 -20.36 -3.61 -2.07
N ARG A 24 -19.23 -3.35 -1.44
CA ARG A 24 -18.16 -4.35 -1.30
C ARG A 24 -18.58 -5.51 -0.44
N PHE A 25 -19.22 -5.28 0.70
CA PHE A 25 -19.71 -6.37 1.56
C PHE A 25 -20.81 -7.20 0.91
N TYR A 26 -21.66 -6.58 0.08
CA TYR A 26 -22.67 -7.31 -0.69
C TYR A 26 -22.04 -8.31 -1.68
N PHE A 27 -20.92 -7.94 -2.32
CA PHE A 27 -20.24 -8.81 -3.29
C PHE A 27 -19.14 -9.67 -2.68
N THR A 28 -18.85 -9.56 -1.39
CA THR A 28 -17.80 -10.36 -0.74
C THR A 28 -18.28 -11.79 -0.49
N PRO A 29 -17.58 -12.81 -1.02
CA PRO A 29 -17.95 -14.21 -0.81
C PRO A 29 -17.41 -14.73 0.53
N PHE A 30 -18.06 -14.40 1.65
CA PHE A 30 -17.63 -14.76 3.00
C PHE A 30 -17.62 -16.26 3.29
N ASN A 31 -18.35 -17.04 2.51
CA ASN A 31 -18.46 -18.50 2.62
C ASN A 31 -17.39 -19.27 1.82
N LEU A 32 -16.56 -18.57 1.05
CA LEU A 32 -15.51 -19.17 0.23
C LEU A 32 -14.12 -18.77 0.75
N PRO A 33 -13.10 -19.65 0.62
CA PRO A 33 -11.73 -19.29 0.94
C PRO A 33 -11.22 -18.17 0.00
N ILE A 34 -10.16 -17.45 0.43
CA ILE A 34 -9.40 -16.57 -0.45
C ILE A 34 -8.61 -17.41 -1.45
N ASN A 35 -8.22 -16.78 -2.56
CA ASN A 35 -7.50 -17.44 -3.65
C ASN A 35 -6.38 -16.55 -4.20
N LEU A 36 -5.66 -17.05 -5.21
CA LEU A 36 -4.54 -16.39 -5.86
C LEU A 36 -3.46 -15.98 -4.85
N ASP A 37 -2.74 -14.92 -5.14
CA ASP A 37 -1.64 -14.40 -4.32
C ASP A 37 -2.08 -14.05 -2.87
N ALA A 38 -3.37 -13.80 -2.67
CA ALA A 38 -3.90 -13.45 -1.35
C ALA A 38 -3.72 -14.59 -0.33
N ILE A 39 -3.73 -15.86 -0.78
CA ILE A 39 -3.55 -17.03 0.09
C ILE A 39 -2.10 -17.13 0.60
N ASP A 40 -1.11 -16.76 -0.22
CA ASP A 40 0.30 -16.80 0.16
C ASP A 40 0.58 -15.76 1.26
N TYR A 41 0.05 -14.55 1.10
CA TYR A 41 0.12 -13.52 2.14
C TYR A 41 -0.60 -13.91 3.42
N PHE A 42 -1.73 -14.60 3.29
CA PHE A 42 -2.50 -15.14 4.41
C PHE A 42 -1.69 -16.20 5.19
N ALA A 43 -1.19 -17.21 4.49
CA ALA A 43 -0.43 -18.30 5.10
C ALA A 43 0.79 -17.77 5.87
N TYR A 44 1.52 -16.85 5.27
CA TYR A 44 2.65 -16.19 5.90
C TYR A 44 2.24 -15.38 7.14
N ALA A 45 1.13 -14.62 7.05
CA ALA A 45 0.63 -13.84 8.18
C ALA A 45 0.17 -14.71 9.36
N VAL A 46 -0.46 -15.86 9.08
CA VAL A 46 -0.86 -16.84 10.10
C VAL A 46 0.38 -17.43 10.78
N ALA A 47 1.38 -17.87 10.01
CA ALA A 47 2.63 -18.38 10.55
C ALA A 47 3.32 -17.34 11.43
N MET A 48 3.51 -16.11 10.93
CA MET A 48 4.07 -14.99 11.71
C MET A 48 3.31 -14.71 13.02
N SER A 49 1.97 -14.75 12.97
CA SER A 49 1.15 -14.45 14.15
C SER A 49 1.25 -15.50 15.25
N ARG A 50 1.56 -16.76 14.87
CA ARG A 50 1.67 -17.90 15.79
C ARG A 50 3.11 -18.08 16.31
N GLU A 51 4.09 -17.96 15.45
CA GLU A 51 5.49 -18.16 15.77
C GLU A 51 6.17 -16.92 16.37
N GLY A 52 5.62 -15.73 16.11
CA GLY A 52 6.13 -14.43 16.58
C GLY A 52 7.42 -13.97 15.92
N ILE A 53 7.88 -14.67 14.88
CA ILE A 53 9.09 -14.42 14.07
C ILE A 53 8.73 -14.50 12.59
N PHE A 54 9.66 -14.11 11.72
CA PHE A 54 9.51 -14.31 10.28
C PHE A 54 9.66 -15.81 9.96
N PRO A 55 8.60 -16.49 9.47
CA PRO A 55 8.65 -17.92 9.21
C PRO A 55 9.55 -18.23 8.02
N SER A 56 10.42 -19.22 8.15
CA SER A 56 11.25 -19.75 7.08
C SER A 56 10.46 -20.62 6.11
N GLY A 57 10.94 -20.74 4.88
CA GLY A 57 10.34 -21.62 3.85
C GLY A 57 9.23 -21.01 3.03
N TYR A 58 8.91 -19.73 3.22
CA TYR A 58 7.98 -19.00 2.37
C TYR A 58 8.71 -18.16 1.33
N ILE A 59 8.35 -18.34 0.05
CA ILE A 59 8.88 -17.55 -1.06
C ILE A 59 8.02 -16.29 -1.22
N LEU A 60 8.00 -15.44 -0.21
CA LEU A 60 7.33 -14.14 -0.32
C LEU A 60 8.37 -13.04 -0.51
N THR A 61 8.17 -12.29 -1.56
CA THR A 61 9.04 -11.17 -1.93
C THR A 61 8.71 -9.88 -1.19
N ASN A 62 7.44 -9.76 -0.76
CA ASN A 62 6.89 -8.60 -0.11
C ASN A 62 6.03 -9.04 1.06
N PHE A 63 6.48 -8.81 2.27
CA PHE A 63 5.76 -9.23 3.47
C PHE A 63 5.08 -8.08 4.24
N GLY A 64 5.04 -6.87 3.67
CA GLY A 64 4.41 -5.73 4.34
C GLY A 64 2.93 -5.93 4.63
N TRP A 65 2.19 -6.50 3.68
CA TRP A 65 0.80 -6.85 3.91
C TRP A 65 0.65 -7.98 4.94
N SER A 66 1.44 -9.04 4.84
CA SER A 66 1.42 -10.14 5.79
C SER A 66 1.84 -9.72 7.19
N SER A 67 2.83 -8.83 7.32
CA SER A 67 3.23 -8.26 8.62
C SER A 67 2.11 -7.45 9.25
N PHE A 68 1.39 -6.65 8.46
CA PHE A 68 0.22 -5.92 8.96
C PHE A 68 -0.88 -6.88 9.41
N LEU A 69 -1.17 -7.92 8.61
CA LEU A 69 -2.17 -8.94 8.95
C LEU A 69 -1.77 -9.73 10.19
N SER A 70 -0.49 -10.10 10.35
CA SER A 70 -0.02 -10.88 11.50
C SER A 70 -0.27 -10.18 12.84
N ILE A 71 -0.11 -8.84 12.86
CA ILE A 71 -0.45 -8.03 14.03
C ILE A 71 -1.93 -8.17 14.37
N VAL A 72 -2.82 -8.09 13.36
CA VAL A 72 -4.26 -8.25 13.58
C VAL A 72 -4.60 -9.68 13.98
N PHE A 73 -4.05 -10.69 13.29
CA PHE A 73 -4.31 -12.11 13.56
C PHE A 73 -3.83 -12.52 14.96
N SER A 74 -2.83 -11.86 15.53
CA SER A 74 -2.39 -12.13 16.90
C SER A 74 -3.48 -11.90 17.97
N PHE A 75 -4.50 -11.09 17.65
CA PHE A 75 -5.67 -10.88 18.51
C PHE A 75 -6.76 -11.94 18.31
N PHE A 76 -6.68 -12.78 17.25
CA PHE A 76 -7.67 -13.76 16.84
C PHE A 76 -7.07 -15.17 16.73
N LYS A 77 -6.17 -15.55 17.64
CA LYS A 77 -5.42 -16.83 17.58
C LYS A 77 -6.29 -18.09 17.60
N GLU A 78 -7.44 -18.01 18.26
CA GLU A 78 -8.41 -19.11 18.41
C GLU A 78 -9.39 -19.24 17.22
N SER A 79 -9.37 -18.27 16.28
CA SER A 79 -10.31 -18.25 15.16
C SER A 79 -9.99 -19.32 14.12
N GLU A 80 -11.03 -19.81 13.46
CA GLU A 80 -10.91 -20.73 12.33
C GLU A 80 -10.25 -20.04 11.11
N MET A 81 -9.67 -20.84 10.21
CA MET A 81 -8.96 -20.31 9.03
C MET A 81 -9.87 -19.46 8.15
N LEU A 82 -11.13 -19.86 7.95
CA LEU A 82 -12.08 -19.09 7.15
C LEU A 82 -12.42 -17.73 7.79
N GLU A 83 -12.51 -17.68 9.11
CA GLU A 83 -12.71 -16.42 9.84
C GLU A 83 -11.54 -15.47 9.65
N LEU A 84 -10.30 -15.94 9.78
CA LEU A 84 -9.09 -15.16 9.53
C LEU A 84 -9.01 -14.65 8.08
N MET A 85 -9.40 -15.50 7.10
CA MET A 85 -9.51 -15.10 5.70
C MET A 85 -10.55 -13.98 5.49
N ASN A 86 -11.67 -14.06 6.20
CA ASN A 86 -12.69 -13.01 6.16
C ASN A 86 -12.22 -11.73 6.84
N ILE A 87 -11.46 -11.81 7.92
CA ILE A 87 -10.81 -10.66 8.55
C ILE A 87 -9.87 -9.97 7.55
N GLN A 88 -9.05 -10.73 6.81
CA GLN A 88 -8.20 -10.19 5.76
C GLN A 88 -9.00 -9.42 4.69
N ARG A 89 -10.10 -9.98 4.19
CA ARG A 89 -10.99 -9.31 3.23
C ARG A 89 -11.60 -8.04 3.78
N ILE A 90 -12.10 -8.09 5.03
CA ILE A 90 -12.70 -6.94 5.69
C ILE A 90 -11.68 -5.82 5.83
N LEU A 91 -10.47 -6.13 6.31
CA LEU A 91 -9.39 -5.14 6.46
C LEU A 91 -9.03 -4.52 5.11
N ASN A 92 -8.83 -5.33 4.07
CA ASN A 92 -8.51 -4.85 2.74
C ASN A 92 -9.61 -3.95 2.18
N THR A 93 -10.87 -4.34 2.36
CA THR A 93 -12.06 -3.57 1.98
C THR A 93 -12.11 -2.22 2.70
N VAL A 94 -11.94 -2.22 4.01
CA VAL A 94 -11.96 -0.99 4.83
C VAL A 94 -10.82 -0.05 4.42
N ILE A 95 -9.60 -0.57 4.23
CA ILE A 95 -8.45 0.23 3.78
C ILE A 95 -8.74 0.86 2.41
N SER A 96 -9.26 0.07 1.46
CA SER A 96 -9.61 0.55 0.12
C SER A 96 -10.65 1.67 0.15
N VAL A 97 -11.68 1.52 0.97
CA VAL A 97 -12.74 2.54 1.09
C VAL A 97 -12.22 3.80 1.79
N LEU A 98 -11.44 3.65 2.85
CA LEU A 98 -10.86 4.79 3.58
C LEU A 98 -9.82 5.57 2.76
N ALA A 99 -9.22 4.96 1.73
CA ALA A 99 -8.34 5.66 0.80
C ALA A 99 -9.01 6.83 0.06
N ILE A 100 -10.34 6.87 0.00
CA ILE A 100 -11.10 8.02 -0.54
C ILE A 100 -10.75 9.34 0.15
N ILE A 101 -10.44 9.30 1.45
CA ILE A 101 -10.13 10.50 2.24
C ILE A 101 -8.84 11.16 1.75
N PRO A 102 -7.68 10.48 1.73
CA PRO A 102 -6.45 11.08 1.22
C PRO A 102 -6.52 11.39 -0.28
N ILE A 103 -7.28 10.64 -1.09
CA ILE A 103 -7.53 10.97 -2.50
C ILE A 103 -8.26 12.32 -2.61
N TYR A 104 -9.37 12.50 -1.88
CA TYR A 104 -10.09 13.77 -1.86
C TYR A 104 -9.17 14.92 -1.44
N LEU A 105 -8.37 14.74 -0.38
CA LEU A 105 -7.45 15.76 0.11
C LEU A 105 -6.36 16.08 -0.91
N LEU A 106 -5.81 15.07 -1.59
CA LEU A 106 -4.80 15.25 -2.63
C LEU A 106 -5.36 16.03 -3.82
N VAL A 107 -6.49 15.61 -4.38
CA VAL A 107 -7.11 16.28 -5.54
C VAL A 107 -7.54 17.70 -5.18
N LYS A 108 -8.04 17.93 -3.96
CA LYS A 108 -8.38 19.26 -3.44
C LYS A 108 -7.17 20.20 -3.33
N THR A 109 -5.94 19.69 -3.31
CA THR A 109 -4.75 20.53 -3.32
C THR A 109 -4.57 21.27 -4.64
N PHE A 110 -5.04 20.69 -5.75
CA PHE A 110 -4.86 21.21 -7.11
C PHE A 110 -6.17 21.74 -7.72
N PHE A 111 -7.33 21.24 -7.27
CA PHE A 111 -8.64 21.50 -7.87
C PHE A 111 -9.66 21.96 -6.84
N ARG A 112 -10.83 22.39 -7.34
CA ARG A 112 -11.98 22.72 -6.48
C ARG A 112 -12.53 21.48 -5.79
N LYS A 113 -13.26 21.68 -4.69
CA LYS A 113 -13.85 20.62 -3.87
C LYS A 113 -14.78 19.69 -4.66
N GLU A 114 -15.52 20.23 -5.62
CA GLU A 114 -16.44 19.47 -6.47
C GLU A 114 -15.68 18.45 -7.34
N ILE A 115 -14.57 18.90 -7.96
CA ILE A 115 -13.71 18.02 -8.76
C ILE A 115 -13.03 16.99 -7.87
N ALA A 116 -12.61 17.39 -6.67
CA ALA A 116 -12.02 16.46 -5.72
C ALA A 116 -13.00 15.36 -5.26
N LEU A 117 -14.27 15.72 -5.04
CA LEU A 117 -15.32 14.75 -4.73
C LEU A 117 -15.59 13.82 -5.92
N LEU A 118 -15.64 14.37 -7.14
CA LEU A 118 -15.80 13.54 -8.34
C LEU A 118 -14.67 12.53 -8.49
N GLY A 119 -13.40 12.96 -8.38
CA GLY A 119 -12.24 12.07 -8.46
C GLY A 119 -12.26 10.98 -7.40
N ALA A 120 -12.60 11.34 -6.16
CA ALA A 120 -12.76 10.41 -5.06
C ALA A 120 -13.91 9.40 -5.30
N THR A 121 -15.02 9.86 -5.89
CA THR A 121 -16.15 8.99 -6.24
C THR A 121 -15.79 8.03 -7.36
N LEU A 122 -15.12 8.48 -8.41
CA LEU A 122 -14.65 7.62 -9.51
C LEU A 122 -13.72 6.53 -9.02
N PHE A 123 -12.77 6.86 -8.13
CA PHE A 123 -11.91 5.87 -7.51
C PHE A 123 -12.71 4.85 -6.68
N LEU A 124 -13.64 5.31 -5.84
CA LEU A 124 -14.39 4.46 -4.93
C LEU A 124 -15.24 3.40 -5.66
N PHE A 125 -15.83 3.79 -6.79
CA PHE A 125 -16.71 2.94 -7.58
C PHE A 125 -16.05 2.34 -8.83
N ASP A 126 -14.74 2.46 -8.96
CA ASP A 126 -13.99 1.75 -10.00
C ASP A 126 -14.13 0.23 -9.81
N PRO A 127 -14.60 -0.52 -10.83
CA PRO A 127 -14.83 -1.96 -10.69
C PRO A 127 -13.56 -2.75 -10.32
N ARG A 128 -12.39 -2.35 -10.83
CA ARG A 128 -11.12 -3.01 -10.54
C ARG A 128 -10.70 -2.77 -9.09
N ILE A 129 -10.88 -1.55 -8.58
CA ILE A 129 -10.59 -1.22 -7.18
C ILE A 129 -11.54 -1.99 -6.25
N ILE A 130 -12.81 -2.13 -6.60
CA ILE A 130 -13.77 -2.93 -5.86
C ILE A 130 -13.32 -4.39 -5.83
N GLN A 131 -13.04 -4.97 -6.99
CA GLN A 131 -12.61 -6.37 -7.12
C GLN A 131 -11.34 -6.65 -6.31
N ASN A 132 -10.28 -5.84 -6.47
CA ASN A 132 -9.03 -6.02 -5.74
C ASN A 132 -9.21 -5.89 -4.22
N SER A 133 -10.11 -5.03 -3.76
CA SER A 133 -10.38 -4.89 -2.33
C SER A 133 -11.06 -6.13 -1.72
N ILE A 134 -11.90 -6.83 -2.48
CA ILE A 134 -12.60 -8.05 -2.06
C ILE A 134 -11.66 -9.27 -2.06
N LEU A 135 -10.66 -9.29 -2.95
CA LEU A 135 -9.70 -10.39 -3.01
C LEU A 135 -8.79 -10.51 -1.78
N GLY A 136 -8.60 -9.42 -1.02
CA GLY A 136 -7.76 -9.44 0.18
C GLY A 136 -6.26 -9.34 -0.07
N GLY A 137 -5.85 -8.87 -1.27
CA GLY A 137 -4.44 -8.71 -1.67
C GLY A 137 -3.77 -7.44 -1.14
N THR A 138 -2.60 -7.14 -1.68
CA THR A 138 -1.72 -6.03 -1.26
C THR A 138 -2.15 -4.66 -1.81
N ASP A 139 -2.98 -4.63 -2.85
CA ASP A 139 -3.24 -3.42 -3.65
C ASP A 139 -3.83 -2.26 -2.85
N SER A 140 -4.78 -2.53 -1.95
CA SER A 140 -5.44 -1.47 -1.18
C SER A 140 -4.47 -0.73 -0.27
N LEU A 141 -3.61 -1.45 0.43
CA LEU A 141 -2.61 -0.86 1.33
C LEU A 141 -1.51 -0.14 0.55
N PHE A 142 -1.06 -0.72 -0.56
CA PHE A 142 -0.09 -0.10 -1.47
C PHE A 142 -0.61 1.22 -2.04
N ILE A 143 -1.85 1.25 -2.54
CA ILE A 143 -2.49 2.47 -3.05
C ILE A 143 -2.62 3.51 -1.94
N LEU A 144 -3.05 3.12 -0.74
CA LEU A 144 -3.16 4.04 0.39
C LEU A 144 -1.83 4.71 0.71
N PHE A 145 -0.74 3.94 0.84
CA PHE A 145 0.59 4.49 1.13
C PHE A 145 1.11 5.36 0.00
N THR A 146 0.89 4.97 -1.26
CA THR A 146 1.26 5.77 -2.44
C THR A 146 0.57 7.13 -2.43
N ILE A 147 -0.73 7.16 -2.17
CA ILE A 147 -1.51 8.40 -2.14
C ILE A 147 -1.09 9.27 -0.96
N LEU A 148 -0.85 8.69 0.22
CA LEU A 148 -0.35 9.42 1.37
C LEU A 148 1.03 10.02 1.11
N ALA A 149 1.94 9.29 0.46
CA ALA A 149 3.24 9.81 0.08
C ALA A 149 3.12 11.06 -0.82
N ILE A 150 2.26 10.98 -1.85
CA ILE A 150 2.02 12.10 -2.76
C ILE A 150 1.30 13.25 -2.05
N LEU A 151 0.33 12.96 -1.19
CA LEU A 151 -0.39 13.98 -0.43
C LEU A 151 0.58 14.79 0.45
N PHE A 152 1.45 14.12 1.19
CA PHE A 152 2.34 14.80 2.13
C PHE A 152 3.45 15.60 1.47
N ILE A 153 3.92 15.22 0.27
CA ILE A 153 4.89 16.05 -0.47
C ILE A 153 4.27 17.38 -0.91
N PHE A 154 2.97 17.38 -1.30
CA PHE A 154 2.28 18.59 -1.73
C PHE A 154 1.56 19.33 -0.60
N TYR A 155 1.60 18.78 0.63
CA TYR A 155 0.97 19.46 1.75
C TYR A 155 1.65 20.78 2.08
N LYS A 156 0.86 21.79 2.49
CA LYS A 156 1.38 23.15 2.75
C LYS A 156 2.46 23.21 3.83
N LYS A 157 2.37 22.34 4.85
CA LYS A 157 3.32 22.34 5.95
C LYS A 157 4.57 21.53 5.59
N SER A 158 5.68 22.20 5.37
CA SER A 158 6.96 21.57 4.96
C SER A 158 7.51 20.55 5.96
N SER A 159 7.07 20.56 7.23
CA SER A 159 7.45 19.53 8.22
C SER A 159 6.87 18.14 7.93
N LEU A 160 5.81 18.04 7.11
CA LEU A 160 5.18 16.77 6.76
C LEU A 160 5.86 16.06 5.58
N ILE A 161 6.86 16.70 4.96
CA ILE A 161 7.62 16.11 3.85
C ILE A 161 8.29 14.80 4.24
N TYR A 162 8.75 14.66 5.49
CA TYR A 162 9.35 13.41 5.98
C TYR A 162 8.40 12.22 5.89
N LEU A 163 7.10 12.45 6.13
CA LEU A 163 6.08 11.42 6.01
C LEU A 163 5.97 10.87 4.59
N SER A 164 6.23 11.71 3.55
CA SER A 164 6.24 11.23 2.17
C SER A 164 7.27 10.13 1.97
N PHE A 165 8.49 10.31 2.48
CA PHE A 165 9.56 9.32 2.37
C PHE A 165 9.26 8.05 3.17
N ILE A 166 8.68 8.19 4.36
CA ILE A 166 8.23 7.05 5.18
C ILE A 166 7.16 6.26 4.42
N PHE A 167 6.15 6.92 3.85
CA PHE A 167 5.09 6.23 3.12
C PHE A 167 5.56 5.60 1.80
N VAL A 168 6.56 6.17 1.12
CA VAL A 168 7.20 5.49 -0.03
C VAL A 168 7.93 4.22 0.43
N ALA A 169 8.65 4.27 1.55
CA ALA A 169 9.32 3.09 2.10
C ALA A 169 8.29 2.01 2.51
N LEU A 170 7.19 2.39 3.16
CA LEU A 170 6.10 1.47 3.51
C LEU A 170 5.40 0.91 2.27
N ALA A 171 5.20 1.72 1.22
CA ALA A 171 4.68 1.23 -0.05
C ALA A 171 5.62 0.20 -0.68
N ALA A 172 6.94 0.44 -0.66
CA ALA A 172 7.95 -0.49 -1.12
C ALA A 172 8.00 -1.79 -0.28
N PHE A 173 7.70 -1.70 1.00
CA PHE A 173 7.56 -2.86 1.88
C PHE A 173 6.33 -3.71 1.54
N VAL A 174 5.22 -3.08 1.16
CA VAL A 174 4.00 -3.79 0.72
C VAL A 174 4.17 -4.37 -0.68
N ARG A 175 4.81 -3.64 -1.60
CA ARG A 175 5.09 -4.08 -2.98
C ARG A 175 6.42 -3.48 -3.44
N TYR A 176 7.32 -4.31 -3.96
CA TYR A 176 8.65 -3.86 -4.39
C TYR A 176 8.61 -2.74 -5.44
N GLU A 177 7.55 -2.67 -6.26
CA GLU A 177 7.32 -1.59 -7.22
C GLU A 177 7.27 -0.20 -6.55
N GLY A 178 6.95 -0.18 -5.26
CA GLY A 178 6.96 1.04 -4.44
C GLY A 178 8.32 1.74 -4.37
N ILE A 179 9.43 1.03 -4.58
CA ILE A 179 10.76 1.65 -4.66
C ILE A 179 10.84 2.68 -5.78
N VAL A 180 10.20 2.42 -6.91
CA VAL A 180 10.21 3.32 -8.06
C VAL A 180 9.55 4.67 -7.73
N LEU A 181 8.66 4.71 -6.74
CA LEU A 181 7.99 5.94 -6.30
C LEU A 181 8.97 6.98 -5.70
N ILE A 182 10.18 6.57 -5.32
CA ILE A 182 11.21 7.52 -4.85
C ILE A 182 11.57 8.53 -5.95
N ILE A 183 11.56 8.13 -7.22
CA ILE A 183 11.92 8.98 -8.36
C ILE A 183 10.92 10.15 -8.50
N PRO A 184 9.60 9.93 -8.69
CA PRO A 184 8.66 11.03 -8.77
C PRO A 184 8.58 11.83 -7.46
N LEU A 185 8.87 11.24 -6.31
CA LEU A 185 8.94 11.95 -5.05
C LEU A 185 10.09 12.95 -5.03
N LEU A 186 11.29 12.57 -5.46
CA LEU A 186 12.46 13.45 -5.55
C LEU A 186 12.24 14.59 -6.55
N VAL A 187 11.64 14.29 -7.71
CA VAL A 187 11.26 15.31 -8.69
C VAL A 187 10.27 16.30 -8.08
N SER A 188 9.22 15.81 -7.42
CA SER A 188 8.21 16.66 -6.76
C SER A 188 8.82 17.52 -5.65
N TYR A 189 9.76 16.96 -4.88
CA TYR A 189 10.52 17.73 -3.90
C TYR A 189 11.33 18.86 -4.57
N GLY A 190 12.04 18.57 -5.65
CA GLY A 190 12.82 19.56 -6.40
C GLY A 190 11.97 20.70 -6.95
N LEU A 191 10.78 20.38 -7.50
CA LEU A 191 9.83 21.38 -7.98
C LEU A 191 9.30 22.24 -6.84
N LYS A 192 8.93 21.65 -5.73
CA LYS A 192 8.44 22.36 -4.55
C LYS A 192 9.55 23.22 -3.92
N ASN A 193 10.78 22.72 -3.88
CA ASN A 193 11.92 23.45 -3.34
C ASN A 193 12.24 24.74 -4.13
N LYS A 194 12.06 24.73 -5.45
CA LYS A 194 12.21 25.94 -6.28
C LYS A 194 11.22 27.04 -5.88
N GLN A 195 10.03 26.67 -5.41
CA GLN A 195 8.98 27.62 -5.02
C GLN A 195 9.09 28.06 -3.56
N GLU A 196 9.36 27.13 -2.64
CA GLU A 196 9.25 27.34 -1.19
C GLU A 196 10.62 27.46 -0.48
N LYS A 197 11.75 27.30 -1.19
CA LYS A 197 13.13 27.32 -0.64
C LYS A 197 13.28 26.40 0.59
N ILE A 198 12.87 25.15 0.44
CA ILE A 198 12.91 24.15 1.52
C ILE A 198 14.38 23.80 1.84
N PRO A 199 14.81 23.79 3.11
CA PRO A 199 16.19 23.46 3.45
C PRO A 199 16.58 22.05 2.98
N ASN A 200 17.76 21.90 2.35
CA ASN A 200 18.24 20.60 1.84
C ASN A 200 18.37 19.52 2.93
N ILE A 201 18.56 19.94 4.18
CA ILE A 201 18.59 19.01 5.31
C ILE A 201 17.31 18.17 5.40
N LYS A 202 16.15 18.69 4.98
CA LYS A 202 14.90 17.94 4.97
C LYS A 202 14.91 16.81 3.95
N LEU A 203 15.54 17.04 2.81
CA LEU A 203 15.74 16.00 1.80
C LEU A 203 16.66 14.89 2.33
N ILE A 204 17.79 15.29 2.92
CA ILE A 204 18.75 14.32 3.49
C ILE A 204 18.09 13.47 4.57
N ILE A 205 17.36 14.07 5.51
CA ILE A 205 16.63 13.34 6.56
C ILE A 205 15.59 12.43 5.93
N GLY A 206 14.82 12.91 4.92
CA GLY A 206 13.82 12.10 4.23
C GLY A 206 14.41 10.86 3.56
N ILE A 207 15.50 11.03 2.82
CA ILE A 207 16.23 9.91 2.18
C ILE A 207 16.79 8.96 3.25
N SER A 208 17.37 9.49 4.33
CA SER A 208 17.88 8.67 5.44
C SER A 208 16.79 7.82 6.08
N LEU A 209 15.59 8.38 6.29
CA LEU A 209 14.43 7.63 6.82
C LEU A 209 13.98 6.54 5.84
N PHE A 210 13.92 6.84 4.55
CA PHE A 210 13.61 5.85 3.52
C PHE A 210 14.59 4.68 3.55
N VAL A 211 15.89 4.99 3.55
CA VAL A 211 16.97 3.99 3.58
C VAL A 211 16.95 3.18 4.88
N LEU A 212 16.73 3.82 6.02
CA LEU A 212 16.65 3.18 7.33
C LEU A 212 15.51 2.15 7.40
N ILE A 213 14.39 2.39 6.72
CA ILE A 213 13.28 1.44 6.67
C ILE A 213 13.56 0.31 5.67
N ILE A 214 14.11 0.62 4.49
CA ILE A 214 14.31 -0.35 3.42
C ILE A 214 15.46 -1.33 3.72
N ILE A 215 16.59 -0.86 4.31
CA ILE A 215 17.76 -1.71 4.53
C ILE A 215 17.45 -2.93 5.42
N PRO A 216 16.87 -2.78 6.63
CA PRO A 216 16.56 -3.94 7.48
C PRO A 216 15.66 -4.96 6.79
N LEU A 217 14.71 -4.48 6.00
CA LEU A 217 13.75 -5.32 5.29
C LEU A 217 14.41 -6.21 4.21
N ASN A 218 15.50 -5.73 3.60
CA ASN A 218 16.26 -6.53 2.66
C ASN A 218 17.10 -7.61 3.35
N PHE A 219 17.59 -7.36 4.57
CA PHE A 219 18.38 -8.35 5.31
C PHE A 219 17.54 -9.51 5.83
N ILE A 220 16.31 -9.25 6.27
CA ILE A 220 15.37 -10.29 6.73
C ILE A 220 15.11 -11.32 5.62
N ASN A 221 14.99 -10.88 4.36
CA ASN A 221 14.77 -11.76 3.22
C ASN A 221 16.01 -12.53 2.77
N TYR A 222 17.23 -12.06 3.09
CA TYR A 222 18.47 -12.65 2.58
C TYR A 222 18.85 -13.94 3.30
N GLU A 223 18.62 -14.03 4.61
CA GLU A 223 18.99 -15.22 5.39
C GLU A 223 18.08 -16.43 5.09
N ASP A 224 16.80 -16.22 4.80
CA ASP A 224 15.82 -17.29 4.63
C ASP A 224 15.74 -17.85 3.20
N THR A 225 15.99 -17.07 2.18
CA THR A 225 15.69 -17.47 0.79
C THR A 225 16.92 -17.67 -0.11
N GLN A 226 18.12 -17.27 0.33
CA GLN A 226 19.35 -17.20 -0.50
C GLN A 226 19.19 -16.50 -1.87
N GLN A 227 18.01 -16.05 -2.24
CA GLN A 227 17.70 -15.58 -3.58
C GLN A 227 17.11 -14.18 -3.73
N THR A 228 16.72 -13.46 -2.68
CA THR A 228 15.90 -12.27 -2.98
C THR A 228 16.14 -11.06 -2.11
N SER A 229 17.13 -10.28 -2.47
CA SER A 229 17.02 -8.85 -2.26
C SER A 229 15.94 -8.29 -3.21
N ILE A 230 15.23 -7.22 -2.83
CA ILE A 230 14.30 -6.48 -3.70
C ILE A 230 14.96 -6.16 -5.07
N PHE A 231 16.28 -5.92 -5.08
CA PHE A 231 17.08 -5.71 -6.30
C PHE A 231 17.20 -6.97 -7.17
N ALA A 232 17.40 -8.15 -6.59
CA ALA A 232 17.50 -9.39 -7.36
C ALA A 232 16.19 -9.71 -8.09
N GLN A 233 15.04 -9.37 -7.51
CA GLN A 233 13.74 -9.57 -8.16
C GLN A 233 13.49 -8.59 -9.30
N ILE A 234 13.94 -7.34 -9.18
CA ILE A 234 13.87 -6.38 -10.30
C ILE A 234 14.72 -6.89 -11.45
N VAL A 235 15.92 -7.43 -11.18
CA VAL A 235 16.82 -8.01 -12.19
C VAL A 235 16.24 -9.27 -12.77
N HIS A 236 15.79 -10.25 -11.98
CA HIS A 236 15.20 -11.50 -12.49
C HIS A 236 13.92 -11.28 -13.30
N ARG A 237 13.07 -10.33 -12.98
CA ARG A 237 11.95 -9.96 -13.86
C ARG A 237 12.42 -9.26 -15.14
N GLY A 238 13.50 -8.49 -15.08
CA GLY A 238 14.15 -7.95 -16.26
C GLY A 238 14.64 -9.07 -17.20
N ASP A 239 15.24 -10.11 -16.64
CA ASP A 239 15.71 -11.29 -17.40
C ASP A 239 14.55 -12.09 -18.01
N PHE A 240 13.43 -12.22 -17.30
CA PHE A 240 12.22 -12.86 -17.81
C PHE A 240 11.59 -12.07 -18.96
N ILE A 241 11.58 -10.75 -18.89
CA ILE A 241 11.07 -9.87 -19.95
C ILE A 241 12.04 -9.84 -21.15
N SER A 242 13.35 -9.94 -20.90
CA SER A 242 14.38 -9.97 -21.97
C SER A 242 14.54 -11.33 -22.66
N GLY A 243 13.82 -12.37 -22.20
CA GLY A 243 13.87 -13.71 -22.80
C GLY A 243 15.17 -14.47 -22.54
N THR A 244 16.02 -14.01 -21.66
CA THR A 244 17.26 -14.68 -21.24
C THR A 244 17.02 -15.62 -20.07
N ILE A 245 16.18 -16.64 -20.27
CA ILE A 245 16.14 -17.77 -19.34
C ILE A 245 17.27 -18.71 -19.73
N ILE A 246 18.37 -18.65 -19.01
CA ILE A 246 19.34 -19.74 -19.03
C ILE A 246 18.73 -20.86 -18.20
N GLU A 247 18.17 -21.87 -18.88
CA GLU A 247 17.85 -23.15 -18.25
C GLU A 247 19.17 -23.76 -17.72
N ASN A 248 19.46 -23.54 -16.45
CA ASN A 248 20.42 -24.37 -15.74
C ASN A 248 19.73 -25.72 -15.49
N LYS A 249 19.90 -26.64 -16.44
CA LYS A 249 19.63 -28.05 -16.23
C LYS A 249 20.71 -28.58 -15.29
N PRO A 250 20.39 -29.18 -14.16
CA PRO A 250 21.38 -29.95 -13.41
C PRO A 250 21.71 -31.21 -14.21
N ASP A 251 22.97 -31.46 -14.44
CA ASP A 251 23.53 -32.74 -14.91
C ASP A 251 23.30 -33.89 -13.91
#